data_27bc0fc61b9f313b29860204ae4c1fcc
#
_entry.id   27bc0fc61b9f313b29860204ae4c1fcc
#
_cell.length_a   1.000
_cell.length_b   1.000
_cell.length_c   1.000
_cell.angle_alpha   90.00
_cell.angle_beta   90.00
_cell.angle_gamma   90.00
#
_symmetry.space_group_name_H-M   'P 1'
#
loop_
_entity.id
_entity.type
_entity.pdbx_description
1 polymer ?
#
loop_
_entity_poly.entity_id
_entity_poly.type
_entity_poly.pdbx_seq_one_letter_code
_entity_poly.pdbx_strand_id
1 'polypeptide(L)'
;VRSRRQRQMCIRDRGFTDHSEVHTTLVADRAAAILKEFGYDEHTIELAKIAGYMHDIGNAVNRTHHAEYGAILANDILKDTDMPLEDRVTIVSCIGSHDESTGGATDSVSAAVIIGDKTDVRRNRVSNKDKSSFDIHDRVNYAVTEASLKINADKKVISLNLQIDESICTMYDYFDIFLQRMLMCRGAAGVLGAKFKLTANGSKVL
;
A
#
# COMPACT_ATOMS: atom_id res chain seq x y z
N VAL A 1 1.24 -6.22 30.20
CA VAL A 1 1.60 -6.20 28.77
C VAL A 1 0.69 -7.18 28.03
N ARG A 2 -0.16 -6.68 27.10
CA ARG A 2 -1.06 -7.54 26.31
C ARG A 2 -0.22 -8.40 25.35
N SER A 3 -0.55 -9.69 25.22
CA SER A 3 0.16 -10.61 24.34
C SER A 3 0.04 -10.18 22.87
N ARG A 4 0.97 -10.67 21.99
CA ARG A 4 0.93 -10.43 20.54
C ARG A 4 -0.43 -10.78 19.93
N ARG A 5 -1.08 -11.87 20.40
CA ARG A 5 -2.44 -12.28 20.03
C ARG A 5 -3.51 -11.25 20.40
N GLN A 6 -3.42 -10.63 21.59
CA GLN A 6 -4.40 -9.64 22.05
C GLN A 6 -4.29 -8.32 21.26
N ARG A 7 -3.07 -7.93 20.85
CA ARG A 7 -2.85 -6.76 19.98
C ARG A 7 -3.43 -6.96 18.58
N GLN A 8 -3.23 -8.12 17.99
CA GLN A 8 -3.82 -8.48 16.69
C GLN A 8 -5.35 -8.56 16.77
N MET A 9 -5.92 -9.05 17.87
CA MET A 9 -7.37 -9.09 18.08
C MET A 9 -7.98 -7.68 18.16
N CYS A 10 -7.33 -6.73 18.85
CA CYS A 10 -7.83 -5.36 18.96
C CYS A 10 -7.85 -4.60 17.64
N ILE A 11 -6.98 -4.93 16.68
CA ILE A 11 -6.96 -4.34 15.33
C ILE A 11 -8.07 -4.97 14.47
N ARG A 12 -8.28 -6.29 14.59
CA ARG A 12 -9.33 -7.02 13.85
C ARG A 12 -10.75 -6.65 14.25
N ASP A 13 -10.99 -6.32 15.52
CA ASP A 13 -12.33 -6.05 16.06
C ASP A 13 -12.90 -4.68 15.65
N ARG A 14 -12.14 -3.85 14.92
CA ARG A 14 -12.59 -2.52 14.50
C ARG A 14 -13.20 -2.45 13.10
N GLY A 15 -13.38 -3.59 12.42
CA GLY A 15 -14.05 -3.65 11.11
C GLY A 15 -13.28 -3.03 9.94
N PHE A 16 -11.99 -2.71 10.11
CA PHE A 16 -11.16 -2.16 9.04
C PHE A 16 -10.52 -3.26 8.17
N THR A 17 -10.15 -2.89 6.95
CA THR A 17 -9.36 -3.72 6.04
C THR A 17 -8.11 -4.27 6.76
N ASP A 18 -7.68 -5.47 6.40
CA ASP A 18 -6.55 -6.14 7.05
C ASP A 18 -5.23 -5.37 6.82
N HIS A 19 -4.67 -4.85 7.90
CA HIS A 19 -3.35 -4.22 8.00
C HIS A 19 -2.38 -5.14 8.77
N SER A 20 -2.51 -6.45 8.54
CA SER A 20 -1.71 -7.48 9.21
C SER A 20 -0.28 -7.52 8.69
N GLU A 21 0.55 -8.32 9.38
CA GLU A 21 1.91 -8.64 8.95
C GLU A 21 1.96 -9.18 7.50
N VAL A 22 0.89 -9.83 7.02
CA VAL A 22 0.78 -10.31 5.64
C VAL A 22 0.73 -9.16 4.64
N HIS A 23 -0.02 -8.10 4.95
CA HIS A 23 -0.09 -6.91 4.10
C HIS A 23 1.24 -6.15 4.08
N THR A 24 1.80 -5.84 5.27
CA THR A 24 3.04 -5.07 5.35
C THR A 24 4.23 -5.80 4.72
N THR A 25 4.32 -7.13 4.89
CA THR A 25 5.32 -7.95 4.20
C THR A 25 5.14 -7.90 2.68
N LEU A 26 3.91 -8.03 2.18
CA LEU A 26 3.64 -7.94 0.75
C LEU A 26 4.02 -6.57 0.18
N VAL A 27 3.74 -5.49 0.91
CA VAL A 27 4.11 -4.12 0.49
C VAL A 27 5.62 -3.98 0.42
N ALA A 28 6.35 -4.45 1.44
CA ALA A 28 7.81 -4.46 1.45
C ALA A 28 8.39 -5.25 0.26
N ASP A 29 7.90 -6.46 0.02
CA ASP A 29 8.35 -7.31 -1.09
C ASP A 29 8.05 -6.69 -2.47
N ARG A 30 6.87 -6.10 -2.64
CA ARG A 30 6.50 -5.40 -3.88
C ARG A 30 7.35 -4.17 -4.12
N ALA A 31 7.58 -3.34 -3.10
CA ALA A 31 8.44 -2.17 -3.20
C ALA A 31 9.86 -2.55 -3.60
N ALA A 32 10.41 -3.58 -2.97
CA ALA A 32 11.72 -4.12 -3.32
C ALA A 32 11.77 -4.63 -4.78
N ALA A 33 10.76 -5.40 -5.20
CA ALA A 33 10.70 -5.93 -6.56
C ALA A 33 10.59 -4.80 -7.60
N ILE A 34 9.80 -3.75 -7.33
CA ILE A 34 9.70 -2.58 -8.21
C ILE A 34 11.07 -1.93 -8.38
N LEU A 35 11.75 -1.58 -7.29
CA LEU A 35 13.05 -0.91 -7.35
C LEU A 35 14.11 -1.78 -8.01
N LYS A 36 14.14 -3.07 -7.72
CA LYS A 36 15.07 -4.03 -8.33
C LYS A 36 14.89 -4.11 -9.85
N GLU A 37 13.65 -4.20 -10.34
CA GLU A 37 13.36 -4.22 -11.77
C GLU A 37 13.76 -2.92 -12.47
N PHE A 38 13.69 -1.78 -11.78
CA PHE A 38 14.16 -0.49 -12.29
C PHE A 38 15.67 -0.25 -12.11
N GLY A 39 16.41 -1.21 -11.55
CA GLY A 39 17.88 -1.18 -11.45
C GLY A 39 18.41 -0.30 -10.32
N TYR A 40 17.64 -0.07 -9.27
CA TYR A 40 18.13 0.63 -8.07
C TYR A 40 19.09 -0.27 -7.28
N ASP A 41 19.97 0.36 -6.52
CA ASP A 41 20.94 -0.32 -5.67
C ASP A 41 20.29 -1.03 -4.47
N GLU A 42 20.99 -2.02 -3.91
CA GLU A 42 20.50 -2.82 -2.78
C GLU A 42 20.19 -2.00 -1.53
N HIS A 43 20.92 -0.89 -1.32
CA HIS A 43 20.67 -0.01 -0.18
C HIS A 43 19.30 0.68 -0.31
N THR A 44 19.00 1.28 -1.46
CA THR A 44 17.70 1.89 -1.75
C THR A 44 16.56 0.87 -1.66
N ILE A 45 16.79 -0.37 -2.12
CA ILE A 45 15.82 -1.48 -2.02
C ILE A 45 15.54 -1.83 -0.55
N GLU A 46 16.57 -1.87 0.29
CA GLU A 46 16.41 -2.19 1.72
C GLU A 46 15.64 -1.08 2.46
N LEU A 47 15.91 0.20 2.16
CA LEU A 47 15.11 1.31 2.71
C LEU A 47 13.63 1.17 2.35
N ALA A 48 13.31 0.77 1.12
CA ALA A 48 11.93 0.56 0.69
C ALA A 48 11.27 -0.63 1.40
N LYS A 49 12.01 -1.71 1.69
CA LYS A 49 11.49 -2.83 2.48
C LYS A 49 11.16 -2.40 3.90
N ILE A 50 12.07 -1.68 4.56
CA ILE A 50 11.86 -1.20 5.92
C ILE A 50 10.64 -0.27 5.96
N ALA A 51 10.59 0.72 5.06
CA ALA A 51 9.48 1.65 4.97
C ALA A 51 8.16 0.93 4.67
N GLY A 52 8.14 0.01 3.72
CA GLY A 52 6.97 -0.77 3.35
C GLY A 52 6.47 -1.68 4.49
N TYR A 53 7.38 -2.26 5.27
CA TYR A 53 7.00 -3.06 6.44
C TYR A 53 6.42 -2.21 7.57
N MET A 54 6.88 -0.96 7.73
CA MET A 54 6.49 -0.07 8.83
C MET A 54 5.38 0.93 8.46
N HIS A 55 4.98 1.06 7.19
CA HIS A 55 4.13 2.16 6.72
C HIS A 55 2.83 2.32 7.51
N ASP A 56 2.24 1.22 7.94
CA ASP A 56 0.96 1.18 8.63
C ASP A 56 1.06 1.13 10.18
N ILE A 57 2.27 1.30 10.75
CA ILE A 57 2.48 1.17 12.21
C ILE A 57 1.64 2.18 13.01
N GLY A 58 1.31 3.32 12.42
CA GLY A 58 0.48 4.35 13.04
C GLY A 58 -0.96 3.92 13.30
N ASN A 59 -1.46 2.87 12.64
CA ASN A 59 -2.76 2.27 12.94
C ASN A 59 -2.84 1.72 14.38
N ALA A 60 -1.69 1.49 15.04
CA ALA A 60 -1.65 1.15 16.46
C ALA A 60 -2.15 2.29 17.35
N VAL A 61 -2.06 3.53 16.89
CA VAL A 61 -2.54 4.74 17.59
C VAL A 61 -3.98 5.05 17.14
N ASN A 62 -4.16 5.37 15.85
CA ASN A 62 -5.46 5.69 15.29
C ASN A 62 -5.43 5.49 13.76
N ARG A 63 -6.58 5.16 13.15
CA ARG A 63 -6.71 5.09 11.69
C ARG A 63 -6.61 6.47 11.04
N THR A 64 -7.27 7.48 11.63
CA THR A 64 -7.13 8.87 11.20
C THR A 64 -5.70 9.35 11.47
N HIS A 65 -5.05 9.92 10.47
CA HIS A 65 -3.65 10.37 10.56
C HIS A 65 -2.64 9.24 10.85
N HIS A 66 -2.94 8.00 10.42
CA HIS A 66 -2.04 6.86 10.65
C HIS A 66 -0.68 7.03 10.00
N ALA A 67 -0.60 7.74 8.87
CA ALA A 67 0.66 8.02 8.19
C ALA A 67 1.56 8.92 9.03
N GLU A 68 1.02 10.01 9.57
CA GLU A 68 1.75 10.95 10.42
C GLU A 68 2.16 10.31 11.75
N TYR A 69 1.25 9.59 12.41
CA TYR A 69 1.60 8.82 13.62
C TYR A 69 2.61 7.72 13.31
N GLY A 70 2.49 7.08 12.15
CA GLY A 70 3.43 6.07 11.69
C GLY A 70 4.83 6.62 11.51
N ALA A 71 4.97 7.78 10.90
CA ALA A 71 6.24 8.48 10.72
C ALA A 71 6.91 8.81 12.06
N ILE A 72 6.14 9.31 13.04
CA ILE A 72 6.66 9.62 14.38
C ILE A 72 7.11 8.34 15.09
N LEU A 73 6.29 7.29 15.08
CA LEU A 73 6.63 6.02 15.72
C LEU A 73 7.83 5.34 15.06
N ALA A 74 7.93 5.39 13.73
CA ALA A 74 9.07 4.86 12.99
C ALA A 74 10.35 5.60 13.35
N ASN A 75 10.32 6.94 13.42
CA ASN A 75 11.46 7.72 13.86
C ASN A 75 11.89 7.34 15.28
N ASP A 76 10.93 7.17 16.21
CA ASP A 76 11.24 6.77 17.58
C ASP A 76 11.88 5.39 17.69
N ILE A 77 11.46 4.44 16.85
CA ILE A 77 12.03 3.08 16.80
C ILE A 77 13.43 3.11 16.17
N LEU A 78 13.59 3.84 15.06
CA LEU A 78 14.82 3.79 14.25
C LEU A 78 15.93 4.67 14.82
N LYS A 79 15.63 5.69 15.64
CA LYS A 79 16.65 6.56 16.25
C LYS A 79 17.60 5.83 17.21
N ASP A 80 17.15 4.71 17.76
CA ASP A 80 17.92 3.89 18.71
C ASP A 80 18.72 2.78 17.97
N THR A 81 18.75 2.82 16.64
CA THR A 81 19.55 1.93 15.79
C THR A 81 20.77 2.67 15.24
N ASP A 82 21.72 1.93 14.66
CA ASP A 82 22.91 2.47 14.00
C ASP A 82 22.60 3.04 12.60
N MET A 83 21.32 3.23 12.25
CA MET A 83 20.89 3.74 10.94
C MET A 83 21.32 5.20 10.75
N PRO A 84 21.96 5.53 9.62
CA PRO A 84 22.29 6.91 9.26
C PRO A 84 21.04 7.82 9.27
N LEU A 85 21.24 9.09 9.65
CA LEU A 85 20.12 10.05 9.73
C LEU A 85 19.41 10.21 8.38
N GLU A 86 20.13 10.21 7.27
CA GLU A 86 19.59 10.35 5.91
C GLU A 86 18.65 9.20 5.55
N ASP A 87 19.03 7.97 5.88
CA ASP A 87 18.23 6.77 5.66
C ASP A 87 16.96 6.81 6.50
N ARG A 88 17.08 7.19 7.77
CA ARG A 88 15.97 7.34 8.68
C ARG A 88 14.98 8.40 8.19
N VAL A 89 15.46 9.54 7.71
CA VAL A 89 14.62 10.60 7.15
C VAL A 89 13.86 10.09 5.91
N THR A 90 14.52 9.34 5.02
CA THR A 90 13.91 8.73 3.85
C THR A 90 12.75 7.80 4.24
N ILE A 91 12.98 6.90 5.21
CA ILE A 91 11.93 5.98 5.70
C ILE A 91 10.78 6.74 6.34
N VAL A 92 11.06 7.69 7.22
CA VAL A 92 10.06 8.50 7.95
C VAL A 92 9.23 9.32 6.97
N SER A 93 9.87 9.97 5.99
CA SER A 93 9.18 10.73 4.94
C SER A 93 8.29 9.84 4.09
N CYS A 94 8.77 8.66 3.70
CA CYS A 94 7.99 7.69 2.96
C CYS A 94 6.73 7.27 3.73
N ILE A 95 6.88 6.95 5.02
CA ILE A 95 5.75 6.56 5.88
C ILE A 95 4.76 7.72 6.03
N GLY A 96 5.23 8.95 6.27
CA GLY A 96 4.38 10.12 6.45
C GLY A 96 3.60 10.55 5.20
N SER A 97 4.06 10.16 4.02
CA SER A 97 3.48 10.57 2.73
C SER A 97 2.77 9.46 1.97
N HIS A 98 2.52 8.27 2.58
CA HIS A 98 1.93 7.15 1.85
C HIS A 98 0.39 7.21 1.76
N ASP A 99 -0.30 8.00 2.59
CA ASP A 99 -1.76 8.09 2.58
C ASP A 99 -2.28 8.93 1.40
N GLU A 100 -3.32 8.45 0.73
CA GLU A 100 -3.88 9.08 -0.46
C GLU A 100 -4.57 10.41 -0.22
N SER A 101 -4.94 10.71 1.03
CA SER A 101 -5.63 11.95 1.39
C SER A 101 -4.68 13.13 1.61
N THR A 102 -3.45 12.87 2.03
CA THR A 102 -2.51 13.92 2.46
C THR A 102 -1.14 13.81 1.80
N GLY A 103 -0.83 12.68 1.17
CA GLY A 103 0.52 12.36 0.73
C GLY A 103 0.72 12.27 -0.78
N GLY A 104 1.91 11.78 -1.14
CA GLY A 104 2.35 11.55 -2.52
C GLY A 104 3.80 11.11 -2.55
N ALA A 105 4.23 10.51 -3.67
CA ALA A 105 5.61 10.08 -3.83
C ALA A 105 6.55 11.29 -4.01
N THR A 106 7.60 11.34 -3.21
CA THR A 106 8.63 12.40 -3.25
C THR A 106 9.97 11.88 -3.82
N ASP A 107 10.19 10.57 -3.72
CA ASP A 107 11.41 9.88 -4.13
C ASP A 107 11.10 8.44 -4.60
N SER A 108 12.11 7.69 -4.99
CA SER A 108 11.97 6.32 -5.47
C SER A 108 11.47 5.35 -4.40
N VAL A 109 11.85 5.54 -3.14
CA VAL A 109 11.44 4.70 -2.01
C VAL A 109 9.96 4.87 -1.75
N SER A 110 9.50 6.11 -1.58
CA SER A 110 8.07 6.43 -1.38
C SER A 110 7.22 6.02 -2.58
N ALA A 111 7.73 6.19 -3.81
CA ALA A 111 7.03 5.75 -5.02
C ALA A 111 6.80 4.24 -5.04
N ALA A 112 7.82 3.46 -4.72
CA ALA A 112 7.72 2.00 -4.71
C ALA A 112 6.77 1.50 -3.60
N VAL A 113 6.85 2.07 -2.40
CA VAL A 113 5.98 1.72 -1.27
C VAL A 113 4.52 2.06 -1.58
N ILE A 114 4.25 3.26 -2.11
CA ILE A 114 2.89 3.68 -2.50
C ILE A 114 2.30 2.71 -3.53
N ILE A 115 3.05 2.34 -4.57
CA ILE A 115 2.56 1.39 -5.57
C ILE A 115 2.34 0.02 -4.93
N GLY A 116 3.25 -0.45 -4.08
CA GLY A 116 3.13 -1.71 -3.36
C GLY A 116 1.86 -1.78 -2.51
N ASP A 117 1.59 -0.75 -1.73
CA ASP A 117 0.43 -0.63 -0.85
C ASP A 117 -0.89 -0.47 -1.64
N LYS A 118 -0.96 0.57 -2.50
CA LYS A 118 -2.22 0.93 -3.16
C LYS A 118 -2.67 -0.10 -4.22
N THR A 119 -1.77 -0.99 -4.66
CA THR A 119 -2.12 -2.11 -5.56
C THR A 119 -2.50 -3.40 -4.82
N ASP A 120 -2.46 -3.42 -3.48
CA ASP A 120 -2.96 -4.56 -2.70
C ASP A 120 -4.47 -4.46 -2.48
N VAL A 121 -5.21 -4.80 -3.51
CA VAL A 121 -6.69 -4.79 -3.57
C VAL A 121 -7.28 -6.20 -3.54
N ARG A 122 -6.66 -7.12 -2.83
CA ARG A 122 -7.07 -8.51 -2.76
C ARG A 122 -8.33 -8.69 -1.91
N ARG A 123 -9.23 -9.58 -2.35
CA ARG A 123 -10.46 -9.99 -1.63
C ARG A 123 -10.20 -10.41 -0.17
N ASN A 124 -9.09 -11.08 0.11
CA ASN A 124 -8.75 -11.58 1.44
C ASN A 124 -8.29 -10.49 2.42
N ARG A 125 -8.19 -9.23 1.98
CA ARG A 125 -8.02 -8.07 2.88
C ARG A 125 -9.29 -7.70 3.64
N VAL A 126 -10.45 -8.19 3.20
CA VAL A 126 -11.71 -7.99 3.94
C VAL A 126 -11.69 -8.84 5.20
N SER A 127 -11.55 -8.20 6.36
CA SER A 127 -11.51 -8.87 7.67
C SER A 127 -12.91 -9.27 8.15
N ASN A 128 -13.93 -8.56 7.69
CA ASN A 128 -15.32 -8.83 8.03
C ASN A 128 -15.77 -10.15 7.37
N LYS A 129 -16.30 -11.06 8.17
CA LYS A 129 -16.79 -12.38 7.70
C LYS A 129 -18.28 -12.39 7.37
N ASP A 130 -19.01 -11.42 7.89
CA ASP A 130 -20.43 -11.30 7.65
C ASP A 130 -20.71 -10.38 6.46
N LYS A 131 -20.98 -10.98 5.31
CA LYS A 131 -21.27 -10.26 4.07
C LYS A 131 -22.50 -9.35 4.16
N SER A 132 -23.42 -9.65 5.07
CA SER A 132 -24.65 -8.83 5.25
C SER A 132 -24.36 -7.49 5.90
N SER A 133 -23.20 -7.38 6.60
CA SER A 133 -22.74 -6.17 7.28
C SER A 133 -21.58 -5.47 6.54
N PHE A 134 -21.31 -5.84 5.28
CA PHE A 134 -20.28 -5.17 4.48
C PHE A 134 -20.63 -3.70 4.27
N ASP A 135 -19.70 -2.84 4.63
CA ASP A 135 -19.73 -1.45 4.18
C ASP A 135 -19.33 -1.34 2.69
N ILE A 136 -19.30 -0.12 2.16
CA ILE A 136 -18.94 0.10 0.75
C ILE A 136 -17.49 -0.33 0.47
N HIS A 137 -16.56 -0.11 1.40
CA HIS A 137 -15.16 -0.47 1.24
C HIS A 137 -14.95 -1.98 1.28
N ASP A 138 -15.63 -2.68 2.21
CA ASP A 138 -15.62 -4.14 2.28
C ASP A 138 -16.13 -4.75 0.98
N ARG A 139 -17.27 -4.26 0.49
CA ARG A 139 -17.92 -4.76 -0.72
C ARG A 139 -17.02 -4.59 -1.96
N VAL A 140 -16.41 -3.41 -2.10
CA VAL A 140 -15.53 -3.08 -3.22
C VAL A 140 -14.27 -3.95 -3.21
N ASN A 141 -13.61 -4.11 -2.05
CA ASN A 141 -12.46 -5.02 -1.92
C ASN A 141 -12.86 -6.49 -2.16
N TYR A 142 -14.01 -6.92 -1.64
CA TYR A 142 -14.49 -8.29 -1.80
C TYR A 142 -14.86 -8.63 -3.25
N ALA A 143 -15.25 -7.65 -4.05
CA ALA A 143 -15.56 -7.82 -5.47
C ALA A 143 -14.33 -8.15 -6.32
N VAL A 144 -13.11 -7.80 -5.87
CA VAL A 144 -11.88 -8.12 -6.61
C VAL A 144 -11.58 -9.61 -6.50
N THR A 145 -11.74 -10.34 -7.59
CA THR A 145 -11.46 -11.78 -7.68
C THR A 145 -10.01 -12.07 -8.02
N GLU A 146 -9.38 -11.18 -8.81
CA GLU A 146 -7.98 -11.29 -9.19
C GLU A 146 -7.36 -9.88 -9.30
N ALA A 147 -6.12 -9.73 -8.80
CA ALA A 147 -5.31 -8.53 -8.93
C ALA A 147 -3.87 -8.93 -9.31
N SER A 148 -3.39 -8.47 -10.45
CA SER A 148 -2.06 -8.79 -10.97
C SER A 148 -1.28 -7.53 -11.26
N LEU A 149 -0.16 -7.33 -10.54
CA LEU A 149 0.79 -6.26 -10.79
C LEU A 149 1.94 -6.79 -11.67
N LYS A 150 2.20 -6.11 -12.79
CA LYS A 150 3.28 -6.45 -13.71
C LYS A 150 4.19 -5.23 -13.90
N ILE A 151 5.49 -5.44 -13.80
CA ILE A 151 6.51 -4.43 -13.98
C ILE A 151 7.26 -4.76 -15.27
N ASN A 152 7.47 -3.76 -16.11
CA ASN A 152 8.29 -3.87 -17.32
C ASN A 152 9.21 -2.64 -17.37
N ALA A 153 10.43 -2.81 -16.87
CA ALA A 153 11.41 -1.73 -16.77
C ALA A 153 11.87 -1.26 -18.15
N ASP A 154 12.06 -2.15 -19.13
CA ASP A 154 12.48 -1.80 -20.49
C ASP A 154 11.50 -0.86 -21.16
N LYS A 155 10.19 -1.09 -20.97
CA LYS A 155 9.12 -0.24 -21.50
C LYS A 155 8.74 0.90 -20.58
N LYS A 156 9.33 0.97 -19.39
CA LYS A 156 8.99 1.92 -18.33
C LYS A 156 7.48 1.92 -18.04
N VAL A 157 6.92 0.72 -17.79
CA VAL A 157 5.49 0.53 -17.55
C VAL A 157 5.26 -0.35 -16.32
N ILE A 158 4.41 0.12 -15.43
CA ILE A 158 3.85 -0.65 -14.31
C ILE A 158 2.36 -0.84 -14.60
N SER A 159 1.89 -2.08 -14.67
CA SER A 159 0.52 -2.40 -15.04
C SER A 159 -0.20 -3.15 -13.93
N LEU A 160 -1.35 -2.63 -13.50
CA LEU A 160 -2.28 -3.32 -12.61
C LEU A 160 -3.46 -3.84 -13.43
N ASN A 161 -3.71 -5.14 -13.36
CA ASN A 161 -4.85 -5.77 -14.01
C ASN A 161 -5.77 -6.35 -12.93
N LEU A 162 -7.04 -5.99 -13.00
CA LEU A 162 -8.07 -6.37 -12.04
C LEU A 162 -9.17 -7.18 -12.72
N GLN A 163 -9.65 -8.21 -12.02
CA GLN A 163 -10.93 -8.86 -12.30
C GLN A 163 -11.90 -8.51 -11.17
N ILE A 164 -13.01 -7.91 -11.53
CA ILE A 164 -14.02 -7.40 -10.61
C ILE A 164 -15.32 -8.14 -10.89
N ASP A 165 -15.90 -8.73 -9.86
CA ASP A 165 -17.21 -9.38 -9.91
C ASP A 165 -18.30 -8.31 -9.84
N GLU A 166 -18.84 -7.95 -10.99
CA GLU A 166 -19.85 -6.90 -11.12
C GLU A 166 -21.22 -7.27 -10.54
N SER A 167 -21.43 -8.53 -10.15
CA SER A 167 -22.61 -8.91 -9.36
C SER A 167 -22.53 -8.46 -7.90
N ILE A 168 -21.31 -8.13 -7.40
CA ILE A 168 -21.07 -7.69 -6.03
C ILE A 168 -20.91 -6.16 -5.97
N CYS A 169 -20.18 -5.58 -6.93
CA CYS A 169 -19.87 -4.16 -6.97
C CYS A 169 -19.74 -3.71 -8.42
N THR A 170 -20.47 -2.66 -8.80
CA THR A 170 -20.36 -2.10 -10.14
C THR A 170 -18.96 -1.49 -10.38
N MET A 171 -18.55 -1.39 -11.64
CA MET A 171 -17.31 -0.72 -12.02
C MET A 171 -17.29 0.74 -11.53
N TYR A 172 -18.46 1.41 -11.56
CA TYR A 172 -18.62 2.77 -11.06
C TYR A 172 -18.32 2.85 -9.56
N ASP A 173 -18.97 2.01 -8.73
CA ASP A 173 -18.76 2.00 -7.27
C ASP A 173 -17.29 1.71 -6.91
N TYR A 174 -16.65 0.79 -7.68
CA TYR A 174 -15.24 0.47 -7.48
C TYR A 174 -14.36 1.71 -7.66
N PHE A 175 -14.52 2.43 -8.76
CA PHE A 175 -13.69 3.59 -9.05
C PHE A 175 -14.06 4.83 -8.26
N ASP A 176 -15.30 4.98 -7.83
CA ASP A 176 -15.69 6.03 -6.90
C ASP A 176 -14.87 5.96 -5.59
N ILE A 177 -14.61 4.76 -5.10
CA ILE A 177 -13.82 4.53 -3.88
C ILE A 177 -12.31 4.54 -4.15
N PHE A 178 -11.85 3.87 -5.23
CA PHE A 178 -10.41 3.62 -5.42
C PHE A 178 -9.72 4.51 -6.44
N LEU A 179 -10.42 5.44 -7.08
CA LEU A 179 -9.80 6.31 -8.10
C LEU A 179 -8.60 7.08 -7.55
N GLN A 180 -8.72 7.65 -6.35
CA GLN A 180 -7.63 8.43 -5.73
C GLN A 180 -6.37 7.56 -5.51
N ARG A 181 -6.53 6.31 -5.07
CA ARG A 181 -5.42 5.35 -4.94
C ARG A 181 -4.75 5.10 -6.28
N MET A 182 -5.52 4.93 -7.35
CA MET A 182 -4.98 4.68 -8.69
C MET A 182 -4.30 5.92 -9.26
N LEU A 183 -4.81 7.12 -8.99
CA LEU A 183 -4.17 8.38 -9.35
C LEU A 183 -2.85 8.57 -8.60
N MET A 184 -2.79 8.20 -7.33
CA MET A 184 -1.57 8.22 -6.53
C MET A 184 -0.52 7.24 -7.09
N CYS A 185 -0.93 6.01 -7.47
CA CYS A 185 -0.05 5.07 -8.18
C CYS A 185 0.49 5.64 -9.49
N ARG A 186 -0.33 6.38 -10.24
CA ARG A 186 0.11 7.04 -11.48
C ARG A 186 1.16 8.11 -11.19
N GLY A 187 0.96 8.93 -10.17
CA GLY A 187 1.96 9.91 -9.72
C GLY A 187 3.26 9.25 -9.30
N ALA A 188 3.17 8.21 -8.47
CA ALA A 188 4.32 7.44 -8.00
C ALA A 188 5.10 6.78 -9.15
N ALA A 189 4.41 6.19 -10.12
CA ALA A 189 5.07 5.65 -11.32
C ALA A 189 5.82 6.73 -12.10
N GLY A 190 5.26 7.96 -12.16
CA GLY A 190 5.94 9.12 -12.76
C GLY A 190 7.26 9.47 -12.09
N VAL A 191 7.35 9.37 -10.76
CA VAL A 191 8.61 9.58 -10.00
C VAL A 191 9.67 8.55 -10.39
N LEU A 192 9.26 7.30 -10.67
CA LEU A 192 10.15 6.24 -11.19
C LEU A 192 10.45 6.37 -12.69
N GLY A 193 9.98 7.44 -13.35
CA GLY A 193 10.12 7.62 -14.79
C GLY A 193 9.31 6.63 -15.62
N ALA A 194 8.25 6.04 -15.04
CA ALA A 194 7.40 5.03 -15.64
C ALA A 194 5.95 5.51 -15.84
N LYS A 195 5.20 4.74 -16.66
CA LYS A 195 3.76 4.94 -16.84
C LYS A 195 2.99 3.88 -16.06
N PHE A 196 2.00 4.31 -15.29
CA PHE A 196 1.05 3.41 -14.67
C PHE A 196 -0.09 3.10 -15.65
N LYS A 197 -0.43 1.82 -15.79
CA LYS A 197 -1.57 1.35 -16.59
C LYS A 197 -2.51 0.56 -15.70
N LEU A 198 -3.79 0.81 -15.83
CA LEU A 198 -4.83 0.10 -15.13
C LEU A 198 -5.80 -0.51 -16.14
N THR A 199 -6.04 -1.80 -15.98
CA THR A 199 -7.03 -2.57 -16.74
C THR A 199 -7.99 -3.23 -15.76
N ALA A 200 -9.28 -3.12 -16.00
CA ALA A 200 -10.31 -3.79 -15.21
C ALA A 200 -11.26 -4.55 -16.15
N ASN A 201 -11.48 -5.84 -15.87
CA ASN A 201 -12.28 -6.75 -16.69
C ASN A 201 -11.92 -6.70 -18.18
N GLY A 202 -10.61 -6.62 -18.48
CA GLY A 202 -10.10 -6.54 -19.84
C GLY A 202 -10.18 -5.15 -20.52
N SER A 203 -10.87 -4.19 -19.91
CA SER A 203 -10.99 -2.81 -20.41
C SER A 203 -9.92 -1.89 -19.83
N LYS A 204 -9.31 -1.07 -20.67
CA LYS A 204 -8.35 -0.06 -20.23
C LYS A 204 -9.07 1.06 -19.48
N VAL A 205 -8.55 1.41 -18.29
CA VAL A 205 -9.09 2.47 -17.42
C VAL A 205 -8.12 3.66 -17.36
N LEU A 206 -6.81 3.41 -17.22
CA LEU A 206 -5.73 4.41 -17.23
C LEU A 206 -4.60 4.01 -18.16
#